data_e7e7d2a10aaf6090f9be3630bfbd84ee
#
_entry.id   e7e7d2a10aaf6090f9be3630bfbd84ee
#
_cell.length_a   1.000
_cell.length_b   1.000
_cell.length_c   1.000
_cell.angle_alpha   90.00
_cell.angle_beta   90.00
_cell.angle_gamma   90.00
#
_symmetry.space_group_name_H-M   'P 1'
#
loop_
_entity.id
_entity.type
_entity.pdbx_description
1 polymer ?
#
loop_
_entity_poly.entity_id
_entity_poly.type
_entity_poly.pdbx_seq_one_letter_code
_entity_poly.pdbx_strand_id
1 'polypeptide(L)'
;MAKKILLILILIISFVTGIAGANKKFTLVIDPGHGGRDSGAPGAFSVEKNINLNVALAFGRYVEQNCPDVRVVYTRKTDVFIPLYERANIANNCKADLFISVHTNALKGAHTARGFETYTLGDARSHAKETNLEVAKRENSVIFLEKDYKQHYVGFDPNSPESNIVFELIQEKNLSKSIDFAKMLQKHVCRGANRQNKGVHQQNLAVLRLTSMPACLIELGYISTPDEERFLNNKQSIDIMGRAIYNAFAEYKNKYDRGITVPYKTMSQPLQETSTENTEKPKTTKPVETPTQESATTEAKQPENKTITQRQNTPQQNVVVDDNKPVFKIQILVSRNKFKANNKVFKGITDVDFYEENGMYKYTCGASNNYNNVYQRRKEVVADFPGAFIIAFKNGEKIDVNAGIREFKNNRSTK
;
A
#
# COMPACT_ATOMS: atom_id res chain seq x y z
N MET A 1 10.46 34.11 -56.82
CA MET A 1 10.75 34.44 -55.40
C MET A 1 9.65 33.97 -54.44
N ALA A 2 8.39 34.24 -54.67
CA ALA A 2 7.27 33.86 -53.78
C ALA A 2 7.21 32.35 -53.42
N LYS A 3 7.40 31.42 -54.38
CA LYS A 3 7.41 29.95 -54.11
C LYS A 3 8.55 29.50 -53.19
N LYS A 4 9.75 30.15 -53.26
CA LYS A 4 10.87 29.84 -52.36
C LYS A 4 10.63 30.35 -50.95
N ILE A 5 10.00 31.52 -50.82
CA ILE A 5 9.64 32.09 -49.50
C ILE A 5 8.56 31.24 -48.85
N LEU A 6 7.57 30.76 -49.59
CA LEU A 6 6.52 29.87 -49.08
C LEU A 6 7.10 28.52 -48.58
N LEU A 7 8.06 27.95 -49.30
CA LEU A 7 8.71 26.70 -48.92
C LEU A 7 9.54 26.87 -47.64
N ILE A 8 10.25 27.98 -47.47
CA ILE A 8 11.00 28.30 -46.24
C ILE A 8 10.04 28.51 -45.06
N LEU A 9 8.91 29.20 -45.31
CA LEU A 9 7.91 29.39 -44.24
C LEU A 9 7.28 28.06 -43.77
N ILE A 10 6.98 27.14 -44.68
CA ILE A 10 6.48 25.80 -44.37
C ILE A 10 7.53 24.98 -43.62
N LEU A 11 8.81 25.09 -43.95
CA LEU A 11 9.89 24.40 -43.25
C LEU A 11 10.08 24.94 -41.83
N ILE A 12 9.98 26.25 -41.63
CA ILE A 12 10.03 26.88 -40.28
C ILE A 12 8.84 26.48 -39.43
N ILE A 13 7.63 26.46 -40.00
CA ILE A 13 6.40 26.04 -39.27
C ILE A 13 6.51 24.57 -38.89
N SER A 14 7.00 23.66 -39.74
CA SER A 14 7.22 22.25 -39.41
C SER A 14 8.30 22.04 -38.35
N PHE A 15 9.30 22.91 -38.26
CA PHE A 15 10.30 22.85 -37.20
C PHE A 15 9.81 23.33 -35.83
N VAL A 16 8.88 24.32 -35.82
CA VAL A 16 8.30 24.85 -34.58
C VAL A 16 7.25 23.91 -33.99
N THR A 17 6.53 23.13 -34.80
CA THR A 17 5.54 22.17 -34.31
C THR A 17 6.15 20.87 -33.75
N GLY A 18 7.46 20.60 -34.03
CA GLY A 18 8.16 19.43 -33.49
C GLY A 18 8.66 19.56 -32.05
N ILE A 19 8.58 20.75 -31.43
CA ILE A 19 9.15 21.00 -30.08
C ILE A 19 8.11 21.02 -28.95
N ALA A 20 6.84 20.91 -29.23
CA ALA A 20 5.77 21.05 -28.23
C ALA A 20 5.19 19.75 -27.71
N GLY A 21 5.95 18.67 -27.69
CA GLY A 21 5.69 17.54 -26.80
C GLY A 21 6.34 17.82 -25.45
N ALA A 22 5.71 18.65 -24.60
CA ALA A 22 6.17 18.79 -23.21
C ALA A 22 6.19 17.41 -22.58
N ASN A 23 7.37 16.77 -22.51
CA ASN A 23 7.51 15.49 -21.82
C ASN A 23 6.94 15.65 -20.41
N LYS A 24 5.84 14.95 -20.14
CA LYS A 24 5.20 14.95 -18.82
C LYS A 24 6.27 14.55 -17.80
N LYS A 25 6.65 15.48 -16.92
CA LYS A 25 7.60 15.18 -15.86
C LYS A 25 7.06 14.05 -14.97
N PHE A 26 7.94 13.12 -14.60
CA PHE A 26 7.62 12.15 -13.56
C PHE A 26 7.35 12.88 -12.26
N THR A 27 6.20 12.63 -11.62
CA THR A 27 5.81 13.31 -10.39
C THR A 27 6.00 12.35 -9.21
N LEU A 28 6.95 12.69 -8.33
CA LEU A 28 7.21 12.00 -7.08
C LEU A 28 6.57 12.77 -5.93
N VAL A 29 5.73 12.12 -5.11
CA VAL A 29 5.26 12.67 -3.84
C VAL A 29 6.03 12.04 -2.69
N ILE A 30 6.64 12.90 -1.87
CA ILE A 30 7.31 12.54 -0.62
C ILE A 30 6.45 13.02 0.54
N ASP A 31 6.08 12.10 1.40
CA ASP A 31 5.21 12.32 2.54
C ASP A 31 5.99 12.13 3.85
N PRO A 32 6.52 13.19 4.47
CA PRO A 32 7.07 13.07 5.84
C PRO A 32 5.94 12.81 6.82
N GLY A 33 5.88 11.60 7.40
CA GLY A 33 4.83 11.20 8.33
C GLY A 33 4.72 12.12 9.54
N HIS A 34 3.52 12.20 10.14
CA HIS A 34 3.20 13.04 11.30
C HIS A 34 3.39 14.54 11.04
N GLY A 35 3.53 15.36 12.09
CA GLY A 35 3.77 16.81 12.01
C GLY A 35 2.80 17.66 12.85
N GLY A 36 3.23 18.85 13.25
CA GLY A 36 2.45 19.74 14.08
C GLY A 36 2.09 19.11 15.43
N ARG A 37 0.78 19.02 15.72
CA ARG A 37 0.24 18.39 16.93
C ARG A 37 0.42 16.87 17.00
N ASP A 38 0.68 16.22 15.89
CA ASP A 38 0.99 14.80 15.80
C ASP A 38 2.51 14.62 15.85
N SER A 39 3.03 14.21 16.99
CA SER A 39 4.47 14.02 17.18
C SER A 39 4.99 12.71 16.57
N GLY A 40 4.10 11.75 16.27
CA GLY A 40 4.48 10.36 16.09
C GLY A 40 5.04 9.75 17.36
N ALA A 41 5.83 8.70 17.23
CA ALA A 41 6.44 8.01 18.35
C ALA A 41 7.47 8.90 19.08
N PRO A 42 7.46 8.92 20.45
CA PRO A 42 8.49 9.59 21.25
C PRO A 42 9.73 8.69 21.37
N GLY A 43 10.91 9.30 21.25
CA GLY A 43 12.19 8.74 21.64
C GLY A 43 12.62 9.22 23.03
N ALA A 44 13.88 8.96 23.39
CA ALA A 44 14.47 9.43 24.64
C ALA A 44 14.79 10.94 24.60
N PHE A 45 15.16 11.49 23.44
CA PHE A 45 15.51 12.91 23.27
C PHE A 45 14.95 13.54 21.98
N SER A 46 14.23 12.81 21.17
CA SER A 46 13.67 13.27 19.89
C SER A 46 12.24 12.75 19.69
N VAL A 47 11.59 13.19 18.62
CA VAL A 47 10.26 12.72 18.21
C VAL A 47 10.27 12.36 16.73
N GLU A 48 9.49 11.38 16.37
CA GLU A 48 9.44 10.78 15.04
C GLU A 48 9.22 11.80 13.92
N LYS A 49 8.29 12.74 14.08
CA LYS A 49 7.97 13.76 13.06
C LYS A 49 9.18 14.54 12.56
N ASN A 50 10.17 14.77 13.43
CA ASN A 50 11.37 15.54 13.10
C ASN A 50 12.36 14.69 12.29
N ILE A 51 12.55 13.43 12.67
CA ILE A 51 13.38 12.47 11.92
C ILE A 51 12.81 12.27 10.52
N ASN A 52 11.51 12.01 10.43
CA ASN A 52 10.81 11.81 9.17
C ASN A 52 10.98 13.00 8.22
N LEU A 53 10.82 14.22 8.74
CA LEU A 53 11.00 15.44 7.96
C LEU A 53 12.44 15.60 7.45
N ASN A 54 13.42 15.39 8.32
CA ASN A 54 14.82 15.58 7.99
C ASN A 54 15.28 14.61 6.89
N VAL A 55 14.93 13.32 7.01
CA VAL A 55 15.31 12.31 6.02
C VAL A 55 14.55 12.51 4.71
N ALA A 56 13.25 12.83 4.76
CA ALA A 56 12.45 13.11 3.58
C ALA A 56 12.97 14.31 2.78
N LEU A 57 13.37 15.40 3.46
CA LEU A 57 13.98 16.55 2.82
C LEU A 57 15.38 16.24 2.26
N ALA A 58 16.16 15.40 2.94
CA ALA A 58 17.46 14.96 2.42
C ALA A 58 17.28 14.14 1.14
N PHE A 59 16.36 13.18 1.14
CA PHE A 59 16.01 12.39 -0.05
C PHE A 59 15.55 13.28 -1.22
N GLY A 60 14.62 14.19 -0.94
CA GLY A 60 14.08 15.07 -1.98
C GLY A 60 15.14 15.98 -2.59
N ARG A 61 16.10 16.51 -1.80
CA ARG A 61 17.23 17.28 -2.32
C ARG A 61 18.06 16.47 -3.34
N TYR A 62 18.34 15.18 -3.06
CA TYR A 62 19.05 14.33 -4.01
C TYR A 62 18.27 14.16 -5.31
N VAL A 63 16.94 14.01 -5.24
CA VAL A 63 16.10 13.92 -6.45
C VAL A 63 16.09 15.24 -7.22
N GLU A 64 15.85 16.37 -6.53
CA GLU A 64 15.81 17.70 -7.16
C GLU A 64 17.12 18.08 -7.84
N GLN A 65 18.26 17.68 -7.27
CA GLN A 65 19.60 17.97 -7.82
C GLN A 65 19.99 17.05 -8.99
N ASN A 66 19.53 15.80 -8.99
CA ASN A 66 20.03 14.82 -9.95
C ASN A 66 18.99 14.39 -11.00
N CYS A 67 17.72 14.77 -10.86
CA CYS A 67 16.64 14.38 -11.74
C CYS A 67 15.83 15.61 -12.22
N PRO A 68 16.31 16.38 -13.20
CA PRO A 68 15.65 17.63 -13.64
C PRO A 68 14.29 17.40 -14.31
N ASP A 69 14.01 16.18 -14.77
CA ASP A 69 12.75 15.73 -15.36
C ASP A 69 11.77 15.16 -14.32
N VAL A 70 12.11 15.22 -13.02
CA VAL A 70 11.24 14.87 -11.91
C VAL A 70 10.64 16.12 -11.28
N ARG A 71 9.33 16.09 -11.05
CA ARG A 71 8.62 17.04 -10.20
C ARG A 71 8.49 16.44 -8.81
N VAL A 72 9.20 17.00 -7.83
CA VAL A 72 9.07 16.60 -6.44
C VAL A 72 7.96 17.42 -5.77
N VAL A 73 7.02 16.76 -5.14
CA VAL A 73 5.94 17.34 -4.34
C VAL A 73 6.06 16.78 -2.93
N TYR A 74 5.96 17.61 -1.92
CA TYR A 74 5.96 17.19 -0.52
C TYR A 74 4.58 17.43 0.07
N THR A 75 4.11 16.53 0.94
CA THR A 75 2.89 16.78 1.71
C THR A 75 3.13 17.87 2.74
N ARG A 76 4.34 17.92 3.33
CA ARG A 76 4.82 19.02 4.18
C ARG A 76 6.34 19.22 4.01
N LYS A 77 6.80 20.46 4.19
CA LYS A 77 8.23 20.84 4.26
C LYS A 77 8.62 21.45 5.61
N THR A 78 7.65 21.61 6.48
CA THR A 78 7.80 22.20 7.82
C THR A 78 7.05 21.37 8.85
N ASP A 79 7.13 21.76 10.14
CA ASP A 79 6.40 21.06 11.20
C ASP A 79 4.93 21.50 11.25
N VAL A 80 4.12 20.98 10.34
CA VAL A 80 2.68 21.21 10.24
C VAL A 80 1.93 19.89 10.24
N PHE A 81 0.73 19.87 10.80
CA PHE A 81 -0.16 18.70 10.76
C PHE A 81 -0.91 18.64 9.44
N ILE A 82 -0.80 17.51 8.74
CA ILE A 82 -1.57 17.20 7.52
C ILE A 82 -2.36 15.91 7.79
N PRO A 83 -3.69 15.92 7.68
CA PRO A 83 -4.52 14.71 7.80
C PRO A 83 -4.12 13.62 6.80
N LEU A 84 -4.32 12.33 7.13
CA LEU A 84 -3.92 11.23 6.25
C LEU A 84 -4.65 11.29 4.90
N TYR A 85 -5.94 11.59 4.90
CA TYR A 85 -6.71 11.74 3.65
C TYR A 85 -6.16 12.87 2.76
N GLU A 86 -5.71 13.97 3.37
CA GLU A 86 -5.18 15.11 2.62
C GLU A 86 -3.81 14.80 1.99
N ARG A 87 -2.97 14.00 2.67
CA ARG A 87 -1.70 13.50 2.10
C ARG A 87 -1.95 12.73 0.81
N ALA A 88 -2.92 11.83 0.83
CA ALA A 88 -3.33 11.08 -0.35
C ALA A 88 -3.97 11.99 -1.42
N ASN A 89 -4.78 12.97 -1.03
CA ASN A 89 -5.39 13.95 -1.94
C ASN A 89 -4.31 14.78 -2.67
N ILE A 90 -3.28 15.23 -1.97
CA ILE A 90 -2.14 15.93 -2.58
C ILE A 90 -1.53 15.07 -3.69
N ALA A 91 -1.29 13.79 -3.43
CA ALA A 91 -0.72 12.86 -4.41
C ALA A 91 -1.68 12.60 -5.59
N ASN A 92 -2.96 12.36 -5.30
CA ASN A 92 -3.98 12.07 -6.31
C ASN A 92 -4.23 13.28 -7.22
N ASN A 93 -4.36 14.48 -6.63
CA ASN A 93 -4.63 15.72 -7.36
C ASN A 93 -3.49 16.12 -8.28
N CYS A 94 -2.23 15.91 -7.87
CA CYS A 94 -1.08 16.17 -8.73
C CYS A 94 -0.79 15.03 -9.72
N LYS A 95 -1.60 13.96 -9.73
CA LYS A 95 -1.45 12.76 -10.58
C LYS A 95 -0.06 12.18 -10.46
N ALA A 96 0.37 11.94 -9.23
CA ALA A 96 1.70 11.42 -8.94
C ALA A 96 1.93 10.06 -9.61
N ASP A 97 3.17 9.82 -10.02
CA ASP A 97 3.61 8.54 -10.59
C ASP A 97 4.15 7.60 -9.51
N LEU A 98 4.53 8.15 -8.35
CA LEU A 98 4.98 7.40 -7.16
C LEU A 98 4.72 8.21 -5.88
N PHE A 99 4.29 7.52 -4.81
CA PHE A 99 4.12 8.07 -3.47
C PHE A 99 5.00 7.31 -2.48
N ILE A 100 5.72 8.03 -1.62
CA ILE A 100 6.53 7.44 -0.54
C ILE A 100 6.25 8.17 0.77
N SER A 101 5.77 7.43 1.78
CA SER A 101 5.60 7.93 3.15
C SER A 101 6.80 7.52 4.00
N VAL A 102 7.33 8.45 4.76
CA VAL A 102 8.57 8.31 5.54
C VAL A 102 8.23 8.35 7.02
N HIS A 103 8.51 7.27 7.73
CA HIS A 103 8.20 7.03 9.14
C HIS A 103 9.40 6.48 9.91
N THR A 104 9.29 6.45 11.23
CA THR A 104 10.28 5.89 12.14
C THR A 104 9.60 5.03 13.19
N ASN A 105 9.89 3.75 13.17
CA ASN A 105 9.25 2.73 14.01
C ASN A 105 9.53 2.89 15.51
N ALA A 106 8.65 2.33 16.33
CA ALA A 106 8.83 2.21 17.78
C ALA A 106 8.20 0.91 18.29
N LEU A 107 8.86 0.25 19.24
CA LEU A 107 8.30 -0.89 19.95
C LEU A 107 8.26 -0.61 21.45
N LYS A 108 7.12 -0.86 22.08
CA LYS A 108 6.95 -0.73 23.52
C LYS A 108 7.82 -1.77 24.25
N GLY A 109 8.62 -1.31 25.21
CA GLY A 109 9.42 -2.18 26.06
C GLY A 109 10.60 -2.89 25.39
N ALA A 110 10.81 -2.71 24.09
CA ALA A 110 11.93 -3.30 23.35
C ALA A 110 12.94 -2.21 22.97
N HIS A 111 14.08 -2.17 23.67
CA HIS A 111 15.18 -1.24 23.39
C HIS A 111 16.30 -1.85 22.55
N THR A 112 16.01 -2.96 21.85
CA THR A 112 16.98 -3.73 21.05
C THR A 112 16.58 -3.90 19.60
N ALA A 113 15.35 -3.49 19.23
CA ALA A 113 14.86 -3.57 17.86
C ALA A 113 15.64 -2.61 16.96
N ARG A 114 16.04 -3.09 15.78
CA ARG A 114 16.90 -2.35 14.85
C ARG A 114 16.54 -2.66 13.41
N GLY A 115 16.85 -1.73 12.52
CA GLY A 115 16.85 -1.97 11.09
C GLY A 115 15.76 -1.23 10.35
N PHE A 116 15.73 -1.44 9.04
CA PHE A 116 14.88 -0.77 8.07
C PHE A 116 13.79 -1.72 7.56
N GLU A 117 12.57 -1.23 7.46
CA GLU A 117 11.40 -1.97 6.96
C GLU A 117 10.69 -1.17 5.88
N THR A 118 9.98 -1.85 5.00
CA THR A 118 9.09 -1.23 4.02
C THR A 118 7.71 -1.89 4.03
N TYR A 119 6.69 -1.06 3.85
CA TYR A 119 5.31 -1.49 3.83
C TYR A 119 4.64 -1.09 2.52
N THR A 120 3.90 -2.03 1.94
CA THR A 120 2.99 -1.79 0.83
C THR A 120 1.57 -2.12 1.26
N LEU A 121 0.59 -1.61 0.52
CA LEU A 121 -0.81 -1.97 0.79
C LEU A 121 -1.03 -3.46 0.52
N GLY A 122 -1.81 -4.12 1.37
CA GLY A 122 -2.20 -5.51 1.19
C GLY A 122 -2.96 -6.08 2.37
N ASP A 123 -3.48 -7.31 2.20
CA ASP A 123 -4.20 -8.01 3.25
C ASP A 123 -3.24 -8.65 4.25
N ALA A 124 -3.33 -8.20 5.50
CA ALA A 124 -2.54 -8.72 6.61
C ALA A 124 -2.92 -10.14 7.06
N ARG A 125 -3.98 -10.74 6.48
CA ARG A 125 -4.62 -11.95 7.04
C ARG A 125 -3.78 -13.21 6.96
N SER A 126 -2.81 -13.30 6.06
CA SER A 126 -2.18 -14.59 5.79
C SER A 126 -0.88 -14.87 6.56
N HIS A 127 -0.10 -13.86 6.95
CA HIS A 127 1.22 -14.11 7.58
C HIS A 127 1.79 -12.90 8.37
N ALA A 128 0.96 -11.95 8.81
CA ALA A 128 1.47 -10.80 9.55
C ALA A 128 1.96 -11.21 10.94
N LYS A 129 3.22 -10.98 11.21
CA LYS A 129 3.71 -10.99 12.59
C LYS A 129 2.95 -9.95 13.40
N GLU A 130 2.67 -10.22 14.66
CA GLU A 130 1.96 -9.34 15.57
C GLU A 130 2.55 -7.91 15.60
N THR A 131 3.88 -7.80 15.51
CA THR A 131 4.61 -6.53 15.41
C THR A 131 4.20 -5.67 14.21
N ASN A 132 3.91 -6.28 13.05
CA ASN A 132 3.52 -5.54 11.84
C ASN A 132 2.08 -4.99 11.95
N LEU A 133 1.20 -5.71 12.66
CA LEU A 133 -0.14 -5.22 12.96
C LEU A 133 -0.09 -4.02 13.93
N GLU A 134 0.83 -4.01 14.87
CA GLU A 134 1.03 -2.89 15.80
C GLU A 134 1.48 -1.62 15.07
N VAL A 135 2.37 -1.73 14.08
CA VAL A 135 2.73 -0.60 13.20
C VAL A 135 1.49 -0.05 12.51
N ALA A 136 0.70 -0.90 11.85
CA ALA A 136 -0.50 -0.45 11.15
C ALA A 136 -1.52 0.22 12.10
N LYS A 137 -1.72 -0.31 13.31
CA LYS A 137 -2.60 0.30 14.31
C LYS A 137 -2.09 1.66 14.75
N ARG A 138 -0.79 1.80 14.98
CA ARG A 138 -0.15 3.06 15.40
C ARG A 138 -0.33 4.12 14.31
N GLU A 139 0.07 3.81 13.07
CA GLU A 139 0.01 4.76 11.96
C GLU A 139 -1.43 5.14 11.59
N ASN A 140 -2.36 4.21 11.66
CA ASN A 140 -3.78 4.50 11.41
C ASN A 140 -4.44 5.26 12.56
N SER A 141 -3.91 5.22 13.78
CA SER A 141 -4.50 5.92 14.93
C SER A 141 -4.52 7.45 14.79
N VAL A 142 -3.69 8.00 13.92
CA VAL A 142 -3.67 9.43 13.57
C VAL A 142 -5.02 9.92 13.04
N ILE A 143 -5.84 9.03 12.46
CA ILE A 143 -7.20 9.33 12.01
C ILE A 143 -8.04 9.96 13.14
N PHE A 144 -7.87 9.53 14.38
CA PHE A 144 -8.62 10.07 15.52
C PHE A 144 -8.25 11.52 15.89
N LEU A 145 -7.13 12.03 15.39
CA LEU A 145 -6.74 13.44 15.52
C LEU A 145 -7.37 14.33 14.46
N GLU A 146 -8.01 13.74 13.45
CA GLU A 146 -8.60 14.46 12.33
C GLU A 146 -10.03 14.92 12.65
N LYS A 147 -10.35 16.17 12.27
CA LYS A 147 -11.73 16.65 12.33
C LYS A 147 -12.54 15.92 11.26
N ASP A 148 -13.76 15.50 11.61
CA ASP A 148 -14.71 14.87 10.67
C ASP A 148 -14.19 13.57 10.02
N TYR A 149 -13.26 12.86 10.70
CA TYR A 149 -12.67 11.61 10.18
C TYR A 149 -13.70 10.60 9.68
N LYS A 150 -14.89 10.54 10.30
CA LYS A 150 -15.99 9.64 9.89
C LYS A 150 -16.47 9.87 8.47
N GLN A 151 -16.35 11.09 7.95
CA GLN A 151 -16.75 11.43 6.57
C GLN A 151 -15.70 11.00 5.54
N HIS A 152 -14.43 11.07 5.92
CA HIS A 152 -13.30 10.76 5.02
C HIS A 152 -12.98 9.26 4.95
N TYR A 153 -13.32 8.51 6.00
CA TYR A 153 -13.00 7.08 6.12
C TYR A 153 -14.24 6.20 6.21
N VAL A 154 -15.27 6.52 5.44
CA VAL A 154 -16.52 5.74 5.43
C VAL A 154 -16.23 4.26 5.12
N GLY A 155 -16.63 3.38 6.04
CA GLY A 155 -16.39 1.94 5.94
C GLY A 155 -14.97 1.51 6.33
N PHE A 156 -14.14 2.40 6.89
CA PHE A 156 -12.86 2.07 7.48
C PHE A 156 -12.97 2.06 9.01
N ASP A 157 -12.73 0.91 9.61
CA ASP A 157 -12.47 0.79 11.05
C ASP A 157 -10.98 0.42 11.21
N PRO A 158 -10.16 1.30 11.82
CA PRO A 158 -8.73 1.01 12.04
C PRO A 158 -8.50 -0.24 12.89
N ASN A 159 -9.52 -0.71 13.62
CA ASN A 159 -9.45 -1.89 14.47
C ASN A 159 -10.08 -3.14 13.83
N SER A 160 -10.70 -3.02 12.64
CA SER A 160 -11.37 -4.13 11.94
C SER A 160 -10.57 -4.62 10.73
N PRO A 161 -10.25 -5.92 10.69
CA PRO A 161 -9.63 -6.53 9.50
C PRO A 161 -10.56 -6.56 8.27
N GLU A 162 -11.88 -6.43 8.45
CA GLU A 162 -12.86 -6.52 7.38
C GLU A 162 -13.01 -5.23 6.56
N SER A 163 -12.47 -4.11 7.01
CA SER A 163 -12.53 -2.80 6.32
C SER A 163 -11.82 -2.76 4.96
N ASN A 164 -11.23 -3.88 4.51
CA ASN A 164 -10.20 -3.91 3.48
C ASN A 164 -10.68 -4.17 2.06
N ILE A 165 -11.92 -4.65 1.87
CA ILE A 165 -12.33 -5.32 0.62
C ILE A 165 -12.55 -4.37 -0.56
N VAL A 166 -12.83 -3.09 -0.32
CA VAL A 166 -13.32 -2.18 -1.37
C VAL A 166 -12.20 -1.55 -2.21
N PHE A 167 -10.99 -1.45 -1.67
CA PHE A 167 -9.87 -0.75 -2.32
C PHE A 167 -8.91 -1.66 -3.09
N GLU A 168 -9.04 -2.96 -2.97
CA GLU A 168 -8.14 -3.95 -3.59
C GLU A 168 -8.09 -3.87 -5.11
N LEU A 169 -9.19 -3.53 -5.76
CA LEU A 169 -9.29 -3.53 -7.23
C LEU A 169 -8.52 -2.39 -7.93
N ILE A 170 -8.41 -1.23 -7.30
CA ILE A 170 -7.64 -0.10 -7.84
C ILE A 170 -6.15 -0.34 -7.61
N GLN A 171 -5.82 -1.08 -6.57
CA GLN A 171 -4.45 -1.31 -6.12
C GLN A 171 -3.74 -2.46 -6.85
N GLU A 172 -4.45 -3.44 -7.42
CA GLU A 172 -3.82 -4.62 -8.05
C GLU A 172 -2.81 -4.22 -9.15
N LYS A 173 -3.15 -3.21 -9.96
CA LYS A 173 -2.26 -2.67 -11.01
C LYS A 173 -1.00 -1.99 -10.43
N ASN A 174 -1.13 -1.36 -9.27
CA ASN A 174 -0.06 -0.60 -8.61
C ASN A 174 0.74 -1.45 -7.64
N LEU A 175 0.14 -2.53 -7.10
CA LEU A 175 0.75 -3.36 -6.06
C LEU A 175 2.09 -3.96 -6.50
N SER A 176 2.15 -4.54 -7.70
CA SER A 176 3.40 -5.12 -8.22
C SER A 176 4.54 -4.08 -8.28
N LYS A 177 4.23 -2.85 -8.74
CA LYS A 177 5.20 -1.76 -8.78
C LYS A 177 5.58 -1.26 -7.39
N SER A 178 4.62 -1.22 -6.48
CA SER A 178 4.85 -0.86 -5.06
C SER A 178 5.79 -1.85 -4.39
N ILE A 179 5.56 -3.15 -4.56
CA ILE A 179 6.43 -4.21 -4.03
C ILE A 179 7.83 -4.14 -4.64
N ASP A 180 7.94 -3.90 -5.94
CA ASP A 180 9.24 -3.76 -6.60
C ASP A 180 10.01 -2.57 -6.02
N PHE A 181 9.36 -1.42 -5.86
CA PHE A 181 9.99 -0.25 -5.24
C PHE A 181 10.40 -0.52 -3.79
N ALA A 182 9.53 -1.15 -3.00
CA ALA A 182 9.83 -1.54 -1.64
C ALA A 182 11.06 -2.47 -1.55
N LYS A 183 11.21 -3.42 -2.48
CA LYS A 183 12.40 -4.28 -2.58
C LYS A 183 13.67 -3.50 -2.93
N MET A 184 13.56 -2.50 -3.84
CA MET A 184 14.68 -1.62 -4.19
C MET A 184 15.08 -0.77 -2.99
N LEU A 185 14.13 -0.23 -2.22
CA LEU A 185 14.38 0.49 -0.98
C LEU A 185 15.13 -0.38 0.04
N GLN A 186 14.62 -1.61 0.31
CA GLN A 186 15.31 -2.56 1.20
C GLN A 186 16.75 -2.81 0.76
N LYS A 187 16.97 -3.09 -0.53
CA LYS A 187 18.29 -3.33 -1.09
C LYS A 187 19.24 -2.14 -0.89
N HIS A 188 18.82 -0.94 -1.30
CA HIS A 188 19.69 0.23 -1.32
C HIS A 188 19.91 0.81 0.07
N VAL A 189 18.88 0.89 0.91
CA VAL A 189 18.99 1.48 2.24
C VAL A 189 19.76 0.55 3.18
N CYS A 190 19.47 -0.75 3.17
CA CYS A 190 20.19 -1.70 4.03
C CYS A 190 21.68 -1.76 3.67
N ARG A 191 22.02 -1.72 2.37
CA ARG A 191 23.41 -1.71 1.91
C ARG A 191 24.06 -0.33 2.10
N GLY A 192 23.36 0.76 1.68
CA GLY A 192 23.90 2.11 1.59
C GLY A 192 24.03 2.80 2.93
N ALA A 193 23.17 2.51 3.88
CA ALA A 193 23.16 3.09 5.22
C ALA A 193 23.46 2.04 6.33
N ASN A 194 23.98 0.88 5.94
CA ASN A 194 24.32 -0.23 6.85
C ASN A 194 23.18 -0.56 7.83
N ARG A 195 21.94 -0.69 7.30
CA ARG A 195 20.77 -1.01 8.12
C ARG A 195 20.47 -2.50 8.08
N GLN A 196 20.06 -3.07 9.21
CA GLN A 196 19.55 -4.43 9.24
C GLN A 196 18.30 -4.51 8.37
N ASN A 197 18.24 -5.53 7.49
CA ASN A 197 17.08 -5.77 6.63
C ASN A 197 15.97 -6.47 7.42
N LYS A 198 14.85 -5.79 7.62
CA LYS A 198 13.66 -6.33 8.30
C LYS A 198 12.59 -6.79 7.33
N GLY A 199 12.77 -6.54 6.04
CA GLY A 199 11.92 -7.05 4.98
C GLY A 199 10.90 -6.08 4.42
N VAL A 200 10.15 -6.59 3.44
CA VAL A 200 9.00 -5.93 2.81
C VAL A 200 7.74 -6.59 3.33
N HIS A 201 6.82 -5.79 3.84
CA HIS A 201 5.57 -6.24 4.44
C HIS A 201 4.37 -5.68 3.70
N GLN A 202 3.23 -6.33 3.84
CA GLN A 202 1.94 -5.84 3.36
C GLN A 202 1.04 -5.56 4.56
N GLN A 203 0.48 -4.34 4.61
CA GLN A 203 -0.39 -3.90 5.69
C GLN A 203 -1.46 -2.93 5.18
N ASN A 204 -2.59 -2.87 5.89
CA ASN A 204 -3.65 -1.93 5.60
C ASN A 204 -3.37 -0.56 6.23
N LEU A 205 -2.48 0.19 5.62
CA LEU A 205 -2.13 1.54 6.04
C LEU A 205 -3.05 2.55 5.35
N ALA A 206 -3.74 3.37 6.13
CA ALA A 206 -4.75 4.32 5.63
C ALA A 206 -4.16 5.29 4.59
N VAL A 207 -2.96 5.81 4.83
CA VAL A 207 -2.30 6.74 3.91
C VAL A 207 -2.01 6.10 2.55
N LEU A 208 -1.63 4.81 2.50
CA LEU A 208 -1.39 4.09 1.24
C LEU A 208 -2.70 3.69 0.55
N ARG A 209 -3.71 3.33 1.33
CA ARG A 209 -5.00 2.89 0.83
C ARG A 209 -5.72 3.95 0.00
N LEU A 210 -5.57 5.21 0.36
CA LEU A 210 -6.24 6.33 -0.29
C LEU A 210 -5.51 6.85 -1.53
N THR A 211 -4.29 6.34 -1.84
CA THR A 211 -3.52 6.73 -3.03
C THR A 211 -3.96 5.97 -4.28
N SER A 212 -3.83 6.58 -5.46
CA SER A 212 -4.20 6.00 -6.75
C SER A 212 -3.01 5.60 -7.63
N MET A 213 -1.78 5.69 -7.11
CA MET A 213 -0.52 5.37 -7.77
C MET A 213 0.25 4.30 -6.98
N PRO A 214 1.36 3.73 -7.52
CA PRO A 214 2.28 2.95 -6.73
C PRO A 214 2.73 3.69 -5.47
N ALA A 215 2.67 3.03 -4.32
CA ALA A 215 2.89 3.66 -3.03
C ALA A 215 3.56 2.70 -2.04
N CYS A 216 4.43 3.22 -1.18
CA CYS A 216 4.96 2.51 -0.04
C CYS A 216 5.18 3.43 1.16
N LEU A 217 5.23 2.84 2.35
CA LEU A 217 5.67 3.47 3.58
C LEU A 217 6.99 2.82 4.00
N ILE A 218 7.93 3.61 4.45
CA ILE A 218 9.22 3.15 4.98
C ILE A 218 9.33 3.48 6.45
N GLU A 219 9.89 2.53 7.21
CA GLU A 219 10.30 2.69 8.60
C GLU A 219 11.82 2.76 8.65
N LEU A 220 12.35 3.95 8.95
CA LEU A 220 13.79 4.26 8.86
C LEU A 220 14.64 3.51 9.88
N GLY A 221 14.05 3.12 11.00
CA GLY A 221 14.68 2.48 12.16
C GLY A 221 13.76 2.53 13.36
N TYR A 222 14.27 2.28 14.55
CA TYR A 222 13.47 2.21 15.77
C TYR A 222 13.86 3.32 16.75
N ILE A 223 13.03 4.37 16.87
CA ILE A 223 13.28 5.49 17.79
C ILE A 223 13.32 5.05 19.26
N SER A 224 12.65 3.92 19.60
CA SER A 224 12.65 3.33 20.95
C SER A 224 14.00 2.68 21.35
N THR A 225 14.95 2.56 20.41
CA THR A 225 16.27 1.97 20.64
C THR A 225 17.33 3.08 20.66
N PRO A 226 18.08 3.27 21.75
CA PRO A 226 18.88 4.48 21.98
C PRO A 226 19.97 4.76 20.92
N ASP A 227 20.62 3.75 20.37
CA ASP A 227 21.63 3.94 19.33
C ASP A 227 21.01 4.13 17.93
N GLU A 228 19.83 3.53 17.66
CA GLU A 228 19.04 3.83 16.48
C GLU A 228 18.59 5.29 16.52
N GLU A 229 18.06 5.77 17.64
CA GLU A 229 17.64 7.16 17.80
C GLU A 229 18.82 8.12 17.57
N ARG A 230 20.01 7.83 18.14
CA ARG A 230 21.22 8.62 17.85
C ARG A 230 21.60 8.62 16.38
N PHE A 231 21.56 7.45 15.73
CA PHE A 231 21.82 7.32 14.30
C PHE A 231 20.84 8.16 13.47
N LEU A 232 19.54 8.05 13.74
CA LEU A 232 18.47 8.71 12.97
C LEU A 232 18.47 10.25 13.14
N ASN A 233 19.07 10.77 14.22
CA ASN A 233 19.22 12.20 14.45
C ASN A 233 20.60 12.75 14.02
N ASN A 234 21.53 11.89 13.62
CA ASN A 234 22.85 12.32 13.17
C ASN A 234 22.78 12.87 11.73
N LYS A 235 23.32 14.09 11.51
CA LYS A 235 23.27 14.77 10.21
C LYS A 235 23.88 13.94 9.06
N GLN A 236 24.99 13.27 9.33
CA GLN A 236 25.65 12.43 8.32
C GLN A 236 24.83 11.19 7.99
N SER A 237 24.24 10.58 9.00
CA SER A 237 23.33 9.41 8.82
C SER A 237 22.08 9.79 8.05
N ILE A 238 21.49 10.96 8.33
CA ILE A 238 20.34 11.51 7.57
C ILE A 238 20.71 11.67 6.09
N ASP A 239 21.90 12.20 5.78
CA ASP A 239 22.36 12.37 4.42
C ASP A 239 22.58 11.01 3.73
N ILE A 240 23.23 10.06 4.39
CA ILE A 240 23.43 8.69 3.90
C ILE A 240 22.09 8.01 3.62
N MET A 241 21.11 8.12 4.54
CA MET A 241 19.77 7.58 4.34
C MET A 241 19.07 8.23 3.14
N GLY A 242 19.09 9.57 3.04
CA GLY A 242 18.49 10.30 1.93
C GLY A 242 19.05 9.87 0.58
N ARG A 243 20.39 9.71 0.49
CA ARG A 243 21.08 9.22 -0.72
C ARG A 243 20.73 7.77 -1.04
N ALA A 244 20.64 6.91 -0.03
CA ALA A 244 20.28 5.50 -0.24
C ALA A 244 18.84 5.35 -0.77
N ILE A 245 17.90 6.15 -0.25
CA ILE A 245 16.52 6.22 -0.74
C ILE A 245 16.50 6.75 -2.19
N TYR A 246 17.29 7.77 -2.49
CA TYR A 246 17.46 8.29 -3.84
C TYR A 246 17.95 7.20 -4.81
N ASN A 247 18.92 6.39 -4.43
CA ASN A 247 19.43 5.30 -5.29
C ASN A 247 18.34 4.27 -5.61
N ALA A 248 17.48 3.95 -4.65
CA ALA A 248 16.32 3.09 -4.88
C ALA A 248 15.31 3.75 -5.85
N PHE A 249 15.05 5.04 -5.67
CA PHE A 249 14.19 5.81 -6.56
C PHE A 249 14.74 5.87 -8.00
N ALA A 250 16.04 6.10 -8.17
CA ALA A 250 16.68 6.12 -9.47
C ALA A 250 16.59 4.76 -10.20
N GLU A 251 16.80 3.64 -9.45
CA GLU A 251 16.59 2.29 -10.00
C GLU A 251 15.13 2.07 -10.43
N TYR A 252 14.17 2.49 -9.60
CA TYR A 252 12.75 2.37 -9.90
C TYR A 252 12.34 3.21 -11.11
N LYS A 253 12.76 4.48 -11.16
CA LYS A 253 12.45 5.39 -12.27
C LYS A 253 13.04 4.85 -13.58
N ASN A 254 14.28 4.39 -13.57
CA ASN A 254 14.91 3.77 -14.75
C ASN A 254 14.12 2.55 -15.25
N LYS A 255 13.50 1.79 -14.37
CA LYS A 255 12.70 0.60 -14.73
C LYS A 255 11.32 0.95 -15.28
N TYR A 256 10.65 1.96 -14.72
CA TYR A 256 9.22 2.18 -14.94
C TYR A 256 8.84 3.46 -15.67
N ASP A 257 9.75 4.45 -15.75
CA ASP A 257 9.49 5.67 -16.50
C ASP A 257 9.85 5.46 -17.98
N ARG A 258 8.81 5.39 -18.81
CA ARG A 258 8.98 5.23 -20.26
C ARG A 258 9.44 6.50 -20.98
N GLY A 259 9.40 7.65 -20.30
CA GLY A 259 9.84 8.94 -20.83
C GLY A 259 11.33 9.20 -20.67
N ILE A 260 12.05 8.31 -19.96
CA ILE A 260 13.48 8.50 -19.70
C ILE A 260 14.31 8.24 -20.97
N THR A 261 15.13 9.20 -21.35
CA THR A 261 16.04 9.08 -22.49
C THR A 261 17.44 8.65 -22.09
N VAL A 262 17.90 9.05 -20.90
CA VAL A 262 19.18 8.67 -20.30
C VAL A 262 18.95 8.15 -18.89
N PRO A 263 19.30 6.88 -18.59
CA PRO A 263 19.13 6.33 -17.25
C PRO A 263 19.92 7.08 -16.19
N TYR A 264 19.33 7.36 -15.05
CA TYR A 264 20.01 7.95 -13.91
C TYR A 264 20.99 6.95 -13.28
N LYS A 265 22.16 7.45 -12.90
CA LYS A 265 23.15 6.65 -12.17
C LYS A 265 22.85 6.70 -10.68
N THR A 266 23.00 5.57 -10.02
CA THR A 266 23.04 5.51 -8.56
C THR A 266 24.35 6.13 -8.06
N MET A 267 24.29 6.82 -6.92
CA MET A 267 25.46 7.45 -6.32
C MET A 267 26.22 6.41 -5.49
N SER A 268 27.51 6.22 -5.80
CA SER A 268 28.40 5.41 -4.98
C SER A 268 28.59 6.03 -3.60
N GLN A 269 28.75 5.19 -2.58
CA GLN A 269 29.19 5.69 -1.27
C GLN A 269 30.62 6.26 -1.43
N PRO A 270 30.96 7.35 -0.72
CA PRO A 270 32.36 7.67 -0.48
C PRO A 270 32.98 6.47 0.23
N LEU A 271 34.15 6.04 -0.23
CA LEU A 271 34.96 5.07 0.49
C LEU A 271 35.14 5.62 1.91
N GLN A 272 34.66 4.90 2.92
CA GLN A 272 35.03 5.19 4.29
C GLN A 272 36.55 5.03 4.36
N GLU A 273 37.26 6.12 4.62
CA GLU A 273 38.65 6.03 5.01
C GLU A 273 38.73 5.19 6.27
N THR A 274 39.17 3.95 6.12
CA THR A 274 39.48 3.08 7.25
C THR A 274 40.72 3.66 7.91
N SER A 275 40.51 4.36 9.00
CA SER A 275 41.55 4.60 9.98
C SER A 275 41.99 3.24 10.51
N THR A 276 43.14 2.77 10.01
CA THR A 276 43.86 1.63 10.54
C THR A 276 44.40 1.98 11.93
N GLU A 277 43.71 1.57 12.94
CA GLU A 277 44.28 1.44 14.26
C GLU A 277 44.52 -0.05 14.53
N ASN A 278 45.80 -0.39 14.54
CA ASN A 278 46.34 -1.70 14.94
C ASN A 278 45.92 -1.99 16.38
N THR A 279 45.28 -3.12 16.62
CA THR A 279 45.43 -3.85 17.88
C THR A 279 45.21 -5.36 17.67
N GLU A 280 46.14 -6.07 18.22
CA GLU A 280 46.47 -7.46 18.22
C GLU A 280 45.33 -8.49 18.28
N LYS A 281 45.60 -9.64 17.62
CA LYS A 281 44.87 -10.90 17.76
C LYS A 281 45.10 -11.54 19.14
N PRO A 282 44.12 -12.26 19.64
CA PRO A 282 44.35 -13.54 20.27
C PRO A 282 43.67 -14.73 19.60
N LYS A 283 44.39 -15.80 19.72
CA LYS A 283 44.29 -17.16 19.15
C LYS A 283 42.93 -17.86 19.29
N THR A 284 42.67 -18.58 18.23
CA THR A 284 41.92 -19.84 18.04
C THR A 284 41.69 -20.72 19.25
N THR A 285 40.43 -21.17 19.41
CA THR A 285 40.15 -22.59 19.80
C THR A 285 38.96 -23.12 19.01
N LYS A 286 39.10 -24.34 18.53
CA LYS A 286 38.22 -25.13 17.67
C LYS A 286 37.08 -25.80 18.46
N PRO A 287 36.16 -26.48 17.79
CA PRO A 287 34.74 -26.61 18.14
C PRO A 287 34.41 -27.88 18.89
N VAL A 288 33.27 -27.91 19.54
CA VAL A 288 32.66 -29.14 20.08
C VAL A 288 31.31 -29.34 19.38
N GLU A 289 31.16 -30.61 19.00
CA GLU A 289 30.08 -31.16 18.20
C GLU A 289 28.75 -31.27 18.94
N THR A 290 27.72 -31.39 18.12
CA THR A 290 26.31 -31.72 18.28
C THR A 290 26.06 -32.92 19.23
N PRO A 291 24.85 -33.07 19.78
CA PRO A 291 24.01 -34.13 19.25
C PRO A 291 22.56 -33.75 18.89
N THR A 292 22.20 -34.34 17.80
CA THR A 292 20.88 -34.61 17.24
C THR A 292 19.93 -35.27 18.25
N GLN A 293 18.66 -34.81 18.28
CA GLN A 293 17.56 -35.70 18.66
C GLN A 293 16.34 -35.49 17.77
N GLU A 294 15.83 -36.63 17.37
CA GLU A 294 14.73 -36.89 16.43
C GLU A 294 13.34 -36.51 16.93
N SER A 295 12.55 -36.14 15.92
CA SER A 295 11.15 -36.47 15.61
C SER A 295 10.14 -36.73 16.73
N ALA A 296 9.05 -35.97 16.63
CA ALA A 296 7.70 -36.52 16.80
C ALA A 296 6.72 -35.80 15.87
N THR A 297 6.31 -36.51 14.85
CA THR A 297 5.18 -36.25 13.97
C THR A 297 3.89 -36.31 14.78
N THR A 298 3.09 -35.27 14.78
CA THR A 298 1.68 -35.36 15.19
C THR A 298 0.84 -34.80 14.06
N GLU A 299 0.17 -35.69 13.36
CA GLU A 299 -0.90 -35.41 12.41
C GLU A 299 -2.04 -34.68 13.12
N ALA A 300 -2.37 -33.49 12.67
CA ALA A 300 -3.60 -32.81 13.02
C ALA A 300 -4.57 -32.94 11.85
N LYS A 301 -5.66 -33.65 12.11
CA LYS A 301 -6.81 -33.88 11.23
C LYS A 301 -7.40 -32.57 10.73
N GLN A 302 -7.64 -32.49 9.42
CA GLN A 302 -8.53 -31.52 8.78
C GLN A 302 -9.94 -31.62 9.36
N PRO A 303 -10.61 -30.50 9.61
CA PRO A 303 -12.05 -30.51 9.86
C PRO A 303 -12.82 -30.62 8.55
N GLU A 304 -13.77 -31.54 8.58
CA GLU A 304 -14.68 -31.87 7.50
C GLU A 304 -15.44 -30.66 6.95
N ASN A 305 -15.52 -30.64 5.62
CA ASN A 305 -16.33 -29.74 4.80
C ASN A 305 -17.82 -29.98 5.10
N LYS A 306 -18.46 -29.07 5.83
CA LYS A 306 -19.93 -29.08 5.96
C LYS A 306 -20.56 -28.43 4.75
N THR A 307 -21.20 -29.25 3.96
CA THR A 307 -22.08 -28.93 2.83
C THR A 307 -23.05 -27.79 3.18
N ILE A 308 -23.00 -26.72 2.41
CA ILE A 308 -23.92 -25.59 2.52
C ILE A 308 -25.24 -25.99 1.86
N THR A 309 -26.26 -26.26 2.67
CA THR A 309 -27.59 -26.55 2.19
C THR A 309 -28.30 -25.26 1.74
N GLN A 310 -28.44 -25.10 0.44
CA GLN A 310 -29.35 -24.10 -0.13
C GLN A 310 -30.79 -24.49 0.14
N ARG A 311 -31.59 -23.58 0.72
CA ARG A 311 -33.06 -23.66 0.66
C ARG A 311 -33.60 -22.44 -0.10
N GLN A 312 -34.27 -22.80 -1.19
CA GLN A 312 -35.02 -21.91 -2.09
C GLN A 312 -36.29 -21.36 -1.41
N ASN A 313 -36.65 -20.17 -1.79
CA ASN A 313 -37.92 -19.72 -2.36
C ASN A 313 -38.52 -18.44 -1.77
N THR A 314 -38.70 -17.47 -2.61
CA THR A 314 -40.01 -16.95 -3.09
C THR A 314 -39.75 -15.93 -4.23
N PRO A 315 -40.68 -15.73 -5.20
CA PRO A 315 -40.37 -15.32 -6.57
C PRO A 315 -40.24 -13.80 -6.70
N GLN A 316 -39.12 -13.36 -7.20
CA GLN A 316 -38.94 -12.04 -7.76
C GLN A 316 -38.04 -12.12 -9.00
N GLN A 317 -38.30 -11.32 -9.98
CA GLN A 317 -37.73 -11.27 -11.35
C GLN A 317 -36.39 -11.99 -11.49
N ASN A 318 -36.42 -13.18 -12.08
CA ASN A 318 -35.27 -14.04 -12.28
C ASN A 318 -34.26 -13.36 -13.18
N VAL A 319 -33.23 -12.74 -12.61
CA VAL A 319 -31.96 -12.59 -13.33
C VAL A 319 -31.39 -14.00 -13.44
N VAL A 320 -31.52 -14.62 -14.62
CA VAL A 320 -30.92 -15.94 -14.88
C VAL A 320 -29.42 -15.77 -14.78
N VAL A 321 -28.84 -16.29 -13.71
CA VAL A 321 -27.38 -16.36 -13.51
C VAL A 321 -26.94 -17.78 -13.91
N ASP A 322 -25.80 -17.88 -14.56
CA ASP A 322 -25.14 -19.13 -14.91
C ASP A 322 -24.22 -19.52 -13.76
N ASP A 323 -24.61 -20.51 -12.96
CA ASP A 323 -23.86 -20.92 -11.77
C ASP A 323 -22.50 -21.56 -12.09
N ASN A 324 -22.30 -22.04 -13.35
CA ASN A 324 -20.99 -22.51 -13.80
C ASN A 324 -19.96 -21.37 -13.99
N LYS A 325 -20.43 -20.14 -14.01
CA LYS A 325 -19.61 -18.92 -14.04
C LYS A 325 -19.64 -18.24 -12.68
N PRO A 326 -18.66 -17.39 -12.37
CA PRO A 326 -18.72 -16.58 -11.17
C PRO A 326 -20.00 -15.75 -11.11
N VAL A 327 -20.75 -15.88 -10.03
CA VAL A 327 -21.92 -15.08 -9.69
C VAL A 327 -21.51 -14.09 -8.62
N PHE A 328 -21.52 -12.81 -8.95
CA PHE A 328 -21.24 -11.74 -8.01
C PHE A 328 -22.53 -11.27 -7.36
N LYS A 329 -22.49 -11.01 -6.05
CA LYS A 329 -23.60 -10.47 -5.26
C LYS A 329 -23.08 -9.37 -4.34
N ILE A 330 -23.96 -8.46 -3.91
CA ILE A 330 -23.63 -7.41 -2.93
C ILE A 330 -24.12 -7.85 -1.56
N GLN A 331 -23.23 -8.11 -0.61
CA GLN A 331 -23.61 -8.36 0.78
C GLN A 331 -23.92 -7.02 1.45
N ILE A 332 -25.13 -6.90 2.02
CA ILE A 332 -25.67 -5.66 2.58
C ILE A 332 -25.86 -5.69 4.09
N LEU A 333 -26.09 -6.88 4.67
CA LEU A 333 -26.40 -7.01 6.09
C LEU A 333 -25.96 -8.37 6.61
N VAL A 334 -25.59 -8.42 7.90
CA VAL A 334 -25.35 -9.65 8.65
C VAL A 334 -26.22 -9.62 9.90
N SER A 335 -26.92 -10.72 10.22
CA SER A 335 -27.79 -10.81 11.39
C SER A 335 -27.83 -12.23 11.97
N ARG A 336 -28.02 -12.33 13.28
CA ARG A 336 -28.39 -13.60 13.93
C ARG A 336 -29.84 -13.98 13.70
N ASN A 337 -30.70 -13.00 13.44
CA ASN A 337 -32.09 -13.20 13.17
C ASN A 337 -32.38 -13.30 11.69
N LYS A 338 -33.24 -14.23 11.29
CA LYS A 338 -33.71 -14.39 9.93
C LYS A 338 -34.77 -13.38 9.60
N PHE A 339 -34.55 -12.52 8.60
CA PHE A 339 -35.56 -11.55 8.11
C PHE A 339 -36.19 -12.05 6.80
N LYS A 340 -37.48 -11.71 6.62
CA LYS A 340 -38.16 -11.91 5.32
C LYS A 340 -37.66 -10.86 4.31
N ALA A 341 -37.65 -11.19 3.01
CA ALA A 341 -37.12 -10.31 1.96
C ALA A 341 -37.76 -8.92 1.89
N ASN A 342 -39.02 -8.77 2.33
CA ASN A 342 -39.74 -7.50 2.38
C ASN A 342 -39.57 -6.73 3.70
N ASN A 343 -38.64 -7.13 4.56
CA ASN A 343 -38.42 -6.45 5.83
C ASN A 343 -37.89 -5.03 5.61
N LYS A 344 -38.42 -4.06 6.38
CA LYS A 344 -38.01 -2.64 6.31
C LYS A 344 -36.52 -2.41 6.54
N VAL A 345 -35.81 -3.37 7.16
CA VAL A 345 -34.34 -3.32 7.36
C VAL A 345 -33.57 -3.23 6.03
N PHE A 346 -34.17 -3.71 4.93
CA PHE A 346 -33.56 -3.69 3.59
C PHE A 346 -33.84 -2.40 2.83
N LYS A 347 -34.47 -1.40 3.43
CA LYS A 347 -34.68 -0.03 2.89
C LYS A 347 -35.22 0.00 1.46
N GLY A 348 -36.13 -0.92 1.13
CA GLY A 348 -36.78 -0.98 -0.19
C GLY A 348 -36.02 -1.77 -1.25
N ILE A 349 -34.88 -2.37 -0.95
CA ILE A 349 -34.24 -3.33 -1.85
C ILE A 349 -35.13 -4.56 -1.96
N THR A 350 -35.54 -4.94 -3.20
CA THR A 350 -36.49 -6.00 -3.48
C THR A 350 -35.86 -7.33 -3.90
N ASP A 351 -34.64 -7.31 -4.40
CA ASP A 351 -33.85 -8.45 -4.88
C ASP A 351 -32.94 -9.02 -3.79
N VAL A 352 -33.45 -9.09 -2.54
CA VAL A 352 -32.69 -9.58 -1.38
C VAL A 352 -32.71 -11.10 -1.31
N ASP A 353 -31.52 -11.69 -1.23
CA ASP A 353 -31.26 -13.10 -0.97
C ASP A 353 -30.39 -13.24 0.29
N PHE A 354 -30.15 -14.44 0.78
CA PHE A 354 -29.26 -14.67 1.92
C PHE A 354 -28.55 -16.01 1.83
N TYR A 355 -27.44 -16.12 2.54
CA TYR A 355 -26.76 -17.37 2.84
C TYR A 355 -26.40 -17.44 4.32
N GLU A 356 -26.20 -18.66 4.83
CA GLU A 356 -25.78 -18.87 6.21
C GLU A 356 -24.30 -19.21 6.28
N GLU A 357 -23.58 -18.55 7.17
CA GLU A 357 -22.17 -18.80 7.43
C GLU A 357 -21.87 -18.50 8.90
N ASN A 358 -21.30 -19.47 9.62
CA ASN A 358 -20.95 -19.36 11.04
C ASN A 358 -22.15 -19.00 11.96
N GLY A 359 -23.33 -19.58 11.70
CA GLY A 359 -24.53 -19.31 12.47
C GLY A 359 -25.14 -17.92 12.30
N MET A 360 -24.74 -17.21 11.22
CA MET A 360 -25.24 -15.88 10.88
C MET A 360 -25.91 -15.90 9.51
N TYR A 361 -27.02 -15.17 9.38
CA TYR A 361 -27.66 -14.87 8.09
C TYR A 361 -26.95 -13.67 7.43
N LYS A 362 -26.42 -13.89 6.25
CA LYS A 362 -25.74 -12.85 5.45
C LYS A 362 -26.59 -12.51 4.24
N TYR A 363 -27.15 -11.31 4.24
CA TYR A 363 -28.10 -10.86 3.22
C TYR A 363 -27.39 -10.20 2.06
N THR A 364 -27.81 -10.52 0.84
CA THR A 364 -27.21 -10.08 -0.41
C THR A 364 -28.25 -9.55 -1.37
N CYS A 365 -27.82 -8.73 -2.35
CA CYS A 365 -28.65 -8.27 -3.47
C CYS A 365 -27.81 -8.14 -4.73
N GLY A 366 -28.44 -7.90 -5.87
CA GLY A 366 -27.76 -7.55 -7.12
C GLY A 366 -26.96 -8.70 -7.74
N ALA A 367 -27.48 -9.94 -7.73
CA ALA A 367 -26.80 -11.10 -8.31
C ALA A 367 -26.58 -10.97 -9.83
N SER A 368 -25.35 -11.18 -10.31
CA SER A 368 -25.02 -11.17 -11.75
C SER A 368 -23.72 -11.90 -12.05
N ASN A 369 -23.61 -12.53 -13.23
CA ASN A 369 -22.34 -13.01 -13.77
C ASN A 369 -21.46 -11.86 -14.32
N ASN A 370 -22.01 -10.67 -14.48
CA ASN A 370 -21.26 -9.51 -14.92
C ASN A 370 -20.83 -8.66 -13.72
N TYR A 371 -19.56 -8.75 -13.38
CA TYR A 371 -18.96 -7.99 -12.27
C TYR A 371 -19.22 -6.48 -12.37
N ASN A 372 -19.14 -5.90 -13.59
CA ASN A 372 -19.31 -4.46 -13.77
C ASN A 372 -20.72 -3.99 -13.40
N ASN A 373 -21.76 -4.81 -13.70
CA ASN A 373 -23.14 -4.52 -13.34
C ASN A 373 -23.30 -4.49 -11.80
N VAL A 374 -22.74 -5.50 -11.12
CA VAL A 374 -22.79 -5.59 -9.64
C VAL A 374 -22.00 -4.44 -9.02
N TYR A 375 -20.89 -4.07 -9.61
CA TYR A 375 -20.09 -2.91 -9.15
C TYR A 375 -20.84 -1.58 -9.27
N GLN A 376 -21.55 -1.35 -10.39
CA GLN A 376 -22.36 -0.12 -10.51
C GLN A 376 -23.53 -0.14 -9.53
N ARG A 377 -24.25 -1.25 -9.42
CA ARG A 377 -25.36 -1.41 -8.45
C ARG A 377 -24.91 -1.17 -7.01
N ARG A 378 -23.71 -1.64 -6.65
CA ARG A 378 -23.15 -1.39 -5.32
C ARG A 378 -23.01 0.10 -5.00
N LYS A 379 -22.65 0.96 -5.96
CA LYS A 379 -22.52 2.41 -5.74
C LYS A 379 -23.84 3.03 -5.30
N GLU A 380 -24.96 2.52 -5.78
CA GLU A 380 -26.30 2.94 -5.38
C GLU A 380 -26.63 2.41 -3.98
N VAL A 381 -26.36 1.12 -3.75
CA VAL A 381 -26.68 0.44 -2.50
C VAL A 381 -25.89 0.97 -1.29
N VAL A 382 -24.66 1.43 -1.51
CA VAL A 382 -23.79 1.99 -0.44
C VAL A 382 -24.39 3.22 0.22
N ALA A 383 -25.23 4.00 -0.46
CA ALA A 383 -25.91 5.14 0.13
C ALA A 383 -26.80 4.73 1.33
N ASP A 384 -27.44 3.58 1.23
CA ASP A 384 -28.30 3.02 2.28
C ASP A 384 -27.59 2.03 3.20
N PHE A 385 -26.60 1.32 2.67
CA PHE A 385 -25.80 0.30 3.36
C PHE A 385 -24.30 0.61 3.19
N PRO A 386 -23.73 1.52 4.00
CA PRO A 386 -22.34 1.95 3.86
C PRO A 386 -21.32 0.80 3.94
N GLY A 387 -21.67 -0.30 4.64
CA GLY A 387 -20.83 -1.50 4.74
C GLY A 387 -21.05 -2.54 3.62
N ALA A 388 -21.78 -2.21 2.54
CA ALA A 388 -22.07 -3.17 1.47
C ALA A 388 -20.83 -3.46 0.62
N PHE A 389 -20.56 -4.75 0.38
CA PHE A 389 -19.42 -5.21 -0.43
C PHE A 389 -19.80 -6.36 -1.35
N ILE A 390 -18.98 -6.56 -2.40
CA ILE A 390 -19.21 -7.61 -3.39
C ILE A 390 -18.58 -8.92 -2.89
N ILE A 391 -19.32 -10.00 -3.05
CA ILE A 391 -18.89 -11.38 -2.83
C ILE A 391 -19.10 -12.17 -4.12
N ALA A 392 -18.44 -13.32 -4.25
CA ALA A 392 -18.58 -14.18 -5.41
C ALA A 392 -18.90 -15.62 -5.01
N PHE A 393 -19.72 -16.27 -5.83
CA PHE A 393 -20.05 -17.68 -5.74
C PHE A 393 -19.78 -18.34 -7.08
N LYS A 394 -19.52 -19.64 -7.06
CA LYS A 394 -19.50 -20.49 -8.26
C LYS A 394 -19.99 -21.89 -7.86
N ASN A 395 -20.89 -22.45 -8.66
CA ASN A 395 -21.55 -23.72 -8.36
C ASN A 395 -22.16 -23.77 -6.93
N GLY A 396 -22.68 -22.63 -6.45
CA GLY A 396 -23.26 -22.52 -5.10
C GLY A 396 -22.24 -22.33 -3.97
N GLU A 397 -20.95 -22.48 -4.23
CA GLU A 397 -19.89 -22.28 -3.23
C GLU A 397 -19.32 -20.87 -3.30
N LYS A 398 -19.01 -20.32 -2.11
CA LYS A 398 -18.37 -19.02 -2.01
C LYS A 398 -16.90 -19.13 -2.46
N ILE A 399 -16.51 -18.30 -3.41
CA ILE A 399 -15.15 -18.24 -3.94
C ILE A 399 -14.48 -16.90 -3.62
N ASP A 400 -13.16 -16.85 -3.75
CA ASP A 400 -12.43 -15.60 -3.71
C ASP A 400 -12.91 -14.64 -4.82
N VAL A 401 -13.26 -13.42 -4.46
CA VAL A 401 -13.83 -12.43 -5.40
C VAL A 401 -12.85 -12.14 -6.54
N ASN A 402 -11.55 -12.07 -6.24
CA ASN A 402 -10.53 -11.79 -7.25
C ASN A 402 -10.35 -12.97 -8.22
N ALA A 403 -10.48 -14.21 -7.72
CA ALA A 403 -10.52 -15.39 -8.59
C ALA A 403 -11.71 -15.31 -9.54
N GLY A 404 -12.91 -14.99 -9.03
CA GLY A 404 -14.10 -14.76 -9.83
C GLY A 404 -13.92 -13.66 -10.88
N ILE A 405 -13.32 -12.54 -10.51
CA ILE A 405 -13.05 -11.42 -11.43
C ILE A 405 -12.04 -11.81 -12.51
N ARG A 406 -10.98 -12.54 -12.17
CA ARG A 406 -10.02 -13.05 -13.17
C ARG A 406 -10.71 -13.93 -14.20
N GLU A 407 -11.55 -14.86 -13.74
CA GLU A 407 -12.33 -15.73 -14.63
C GLU A 407 -13.31 -14.92 -15.50
N PHE A 408 -14.04 -13.96 -14.94
CA PHE A 408 -14.93 -13.07 -15.67
C PHE A 408 -14.19 -12.30 -16.78
N LYS A 409 -12.98 -11.79 -16.50
CA LYS A 409 -12.15 -11.08 -17.49
C LYS A 409 -11.67 -12.01 -18.60
N ASN A 410 -11.20 -13.21 -18.26
CA ASN A 410 -10.72 -14.19 -19.23
C ASN A 410 -11.85 -14.63 -20.18
N ASN A 411 -13.05 -14.84 -19.65
CA ASN A 411 -14.22 -15.21 -20.44
C ASN A 411 -14.71 -14.09 -21.41
N ARG A 412 -14.26 -12.83 -21.21
CA ARG A 412 -14.52 -11.73 -22.16
C ARG A 412 -13.47 -11.60 -23.25
N SER A 413 -12.24 -12.04 -23.00
CA SER A 413 -11.13 -11.96 -23.97
C SER A 413 -11.20 -13.07 -25.03
N THR A 414 -12.08 -14.06 -24.82
CA THR A 414 -12.25 -15.22 -25.71
C THR A 414 -13.46 -15.08 -26.64
N LYS A 415 -14.15 -13.95 -26.64
CA LYS A 415 -15.19 -13.53 -27.57
C LYS A 415 -14.73 -12.32 -28.36
#